data_d120d9208275cf504fc0d26e0219fe90
#
_entry.id   d120d9208275cf504fc0d26e0219fe90
#
_cell.length_a   1.000
_cell.length_b   1.000
_cell.length_c   1.000
_cell.angle_alpha   90.00
_cell.angle_beta   90.00
_cell.angle_gamma   90.00
#
_symmetry.space_group_name_H-M   'P 1'
#
loop_
_entity.id
_entity.type
_entity.pdbx_description
1 polymer ?
#
loop_
_entity_poly.entity_id
_entity_poly.type
_entity_poly.pdbx_seq_one_letter_code
_entity_poly.pdbx_strand_id
1 'polypeptide(L)'
;IEMDASQNVNVNRCTFTGYKASKRHTSEAINLDTPDKKTRGFTHGWSQYDCTPNQNVQITNCIFSNLEKAIGTHQYSVEKYHTDISISDCMIKNCVSGGIEMMNWQRVSLTNTRFMNIGKNSKGKYTSYNRDRKIRAILVRGGVSEINIKDCTFQNLPRVMQCMPWKNQNTATQYPMIY
;
A
#
# COMPACT_ATOMS: atom_id res chain seq x y z
N ILE A 1 -4.70 5.25 9.15
CA ILE A 1 -4.51 4.08 10.01
C ILE A 1 -3.08 3.60 9.83
N GLU A 2 -2.37 3.45 10.91
CA GLU A 2 -1.04 2.86 10.93
C GLU A 2 -1.13 1.55 11.72
N MET A 3 -0.60 0.49 11.16
CA MET A 3 -0.67 -0.86 11.70
C MET A 3 0.73 -1.42 11.84
N ASP A 4 1.09 -1.77 13.07
CA ASP A 4 2.31 -2.48 13.41
C ASP A 4 1.98 -3.65 14.32
N ALA A 5 2.60 -4.79 14.09
CA ALA A 5 2.40 -5.99 14.91
C ALA A 5 0.92 -6.32 15.15
N SER A 6 0.06 -6.01 14.17
CA SER A 6 -1.38 -6.15 14.29
C SER A 6 -1.85 -7.46 13.65
N GLN A 7 -2.82 -8.10 14.28
CA GLN A 7 -3.38 -9.37 13.80
C GLN A 7 -4.90 -9.34 13.82
N ASN A 8 -5.51 -10.00 12.83
CA ASN A 8 -6.97 -10.11 12.70
C ASN A 8 -7.67 -8.75 12.62
N VAL A 9 -7.15 -7.86 11.78
CA VAL A 9 -7.70 -6.51 11.60
C VAL A 9 -8.73 -6.51 10.49
N ASN A 10 -9.88 -5.89 10.75
CA ASN A 10 -10.93 -5.70 9.75
C ASN A 10 -11.26 -4.21 9.62
N VAL A 11 -11.01 -3.65 8.44
CA VAL A 11 -11.39 -2.28 8.07
C VAL A 11 -12.50 -2.38 7.04
N ASN A 12 -13.72 -2.10 7.45
CA ASN A 12 -14.90 -2.31 6.62
C ASN A 12 -15.79 -1.08 6.54
N ARG A 13 -16.29 -0.76 5.34
CA ARG A 13 -17.22 0.34 5.05
C ARG A 13 -16.70 1.72 5.49
N CYS A 14 -15.40 1.94 5.38
CA CYS A 14 -14.77 3.22 5.76
C CYS A 14 -14.54 4.11 4.54
N THR A 15 -14.57 5.41 4.75
CA THR A 15 -14.21 6.41 3.75
C THR A 15 -12.98 7.18 4.21
N PHE A 16 -11.93 7.15 3.39
CA PHE A 16 -10.69 7.88 3.59
C PHE A 16 -10.59 8.97 2.53
N THR A 17 -10.54 10.22 2.95
CA THR A 17 -10.47 11.34 2.00
C THR A 17 -9.73 12.53 2.59
N GLY A 18 -9.25 13.42 1.72
CA GLY A 18 -8.71 14.70 2.17
C GLY A 18 -7.20 14.70 2.38
N TYR A 19 -6.44 14.48 1.32
CA TYR A 19 -5.00 14.63 1.36
C TYR A 19 -4.59 16.11 1.37
N LYS A 20 -3.76 16.47 2.33
CA LYS A 20 -3.04 17.75 2.32
C LYS A 20 -1.55 17.43 2.14
N ALA A 21 -1.02 17.81 0.98
CA ALA A 21 0.39 17.61 0.69
C ALA A 21 1.29 18.16 1.80
N SER A 22 2.08 17.31 2.39
CA SER A 22 3.16 17.67 3.29
C SER A 22 4.49 17.43 2.58
N LYS A 23 5.41 18.37 2.65
CA LYS A 23 6.76 18.20 2.08
C LYS A 23 7.57 17.08 2.77
N ARG A 24 7.08 16.53 3.87
CA ARG A 24 7.85 15.63 4.75
C ARG A 24 7.38 14.19 4.78
N HIS A 25 6.19 13.86 4.31
CA HIS A 25 5.63 12.51 4.46
C HIS A 25 4.90 12.08 3.20
N THR A 26 5.29 10.93 2.68
CA THR A 26 4.46 10.13 1.80
C THR A 26 3.50 9.37 2.72
N SER A 27 2.23 9.69 2.66
CA SER A 27 1.26 9.09 3.57
C SER A 27 0.25 8.25 2.83
N GLU A 28 0.21 7.01 3.20
CA GLU A 28 -0.86 6.08 2.92
C GLU A 28 -2.03 6.35 3.88
N ALA A 29 -3.27 6.15 3.43
CA ALA A 29 -4.42 6.20 4.33
C ALA A 29 -4.44 5.01 5.29
N ILE A 30 -4.00 3.85 4.78
CA ILE A 30 -3.73 2.66 5.60
C ILE A 30 -2.29 2.25 5.34
N ASN A 31 -1.49 2.19 6.38
CA ASN A 31 -0.10 1.81 6.35
C ASN A 31 0.14 0.55 7.16
N LEU A 32 0.85 -0.41 6.56
CA LEU A 32 1.27 -1.66 7.19
C LEU A 32 2.78 -1.66 7.32
N ASP A 33 3.28 -1.34 8.49
CA ASP A 33 4.70 -1.33 8.79
C ASP A 33 5.08 -2.40 9.81
N THR A 34 6.33 -2.51 10.14
CA THR A 34 6.83 -3.34 11.24
C THR A 34 7.40 -2.43 12.34
N PRO A 35 7.21 -2.77 13.63
CA PRO A 35 7.69 -1.95 14.75
C PRO A 35 9.21 -2.10 14.89
N ASP A 36 9.98 -1.41 14.08
CA ASP A 36 11.42 -1.35 14.19
C ASP A 36 11.92 0.04 14.60
N LYS A 37 13.22 0.16 14.86
CA LYS A 37 13.83 1.43 15.27
C LYS A 37 13.70 2.55 14.23
N LYS A 38 13.34 2.23 13.00
CA LYS A 38 13.16 3.18 11.90
C LYS A 38 11.71 3.64 11.80
N THR A 39 10.79 2.90 12.36
CA THR A 39 9.36 3.19 12.38
C THR A 39 9.08 4.25 13.43
N ARG A 40 9.21 5.51 13.05
CA ARG A 40 9.21 6.65 13.97
C ARG A 40 7.88 6.93 14.71
N GLY A 41 6.81 6.25 14.35
CA GLY A 41 5.50 6.39 15.01
C GLY A 41 5.43 5.81 16.44
N PHE A 42 6.37 4.96 16.80
CA PHE A 42 6.35 4.16 18.03
C PHE A 42 7.46 4.53 18.99
N THR A 43 7.49 5.77 19.43
CA THR A 43 8.44 6.25 20.44
C THR A 43 8.05 5.93 21.88
N HIS A 44 7.00 5.13 22.08
CA HIS A 44 6.55 4.76 23.42
C HIS A 44 7.29 3.53 23.92
N GLY A 45 7.58 3.52 25.23
CA GLY A 45 8.33 2.46 25.89
C GLY A 45 7.73 1.04 25.88
N TRP A 46 6.62 0.85 25.17
CA TRP A 46 5.96 -0.44 24.94
C TRP A 46 6.39 -1.10 23.64
N SER A 47 6.90 -0.35 22.68
CA SER A 47 7.37 -0.91 21.44
C SER A 47 8.66 -1.66 21.70
N GLN A 48 8.62 -2.96 21.55
CA GLN A 48 9.80 -3.80 21.72
C GLN A 48 10.72 -3.79 20.49
N TYR A 49 10.31 -3.12 19.43
CA TYR A 49 11.03 -3.09 18.16
C TYR A 49 11.45 -4.49 17.65
N ASP A 50 10.57 -5.46 17.85
CA ASP A 50 10.80 -6.87 17.51
C ASP A 50 10.55 -7.19 16.04
N CYS A 51 10.17 -6.17 15.28
CA CYS A 51 9.88 -6.28 13.86
C CYS A 51 8.72 -7.25 13.53
N THR A 52 7.79 -7.45 14.44
CA THR A 52 6.64 -8.33 14.22
C THR A 52 5.78 -7.81 13.07
N PRO A 53 5.51 -8.59 12.02
CA PRO A 53 4.67 -8.16 10.92
C PRO A 53 3.18 -8.22 11.24
N ASN A 54 2.37 -7.56 10.40
CA ASN A 54 0.93 -7.66 10.47
C ASN A 54 0.45 -8.98 9.82
N GLN A 55 -0.66 -9.53 10.31
CA GLN A 55 -1.22 -10.77 9.82
C GLN A 55 -2.75 -10.73 9.78
N ASN A 56 -3.35 -11.34 8.75
CA ASN A 56 -4.79 -11.42 8.56
C ASN A 56 -5.46 -10.03 8.62
N VAL A 57 -5.11 -9.19 7.64
CA VAL A 57 -5.66 -7.84 7.50
C VAL A 57 -6.66 -7.83 6.36
N GLN A 58 -7.89 -7.45 6.65
CA GLN A 58 -8.99 -7.36 5.71
C GLN A 58 -9.44 -5.91 5.54
N ILE A 59 -9.45 -5.43 4.31
CA ILE A 59 -9.89 -4.08 3.95
C ILE A 59 -11.01 -4.23 2.92
N THR A 60 -12.24 -3.98 3.32
CA THR A 60 -13.41 -4.32 2.50
C THR A 60 -14.41 -3.18 2.40
N ASN A 61 -15.05 -3.04 1.24
CA ASN A 61 -16.11 -2.03 1.02
C ASN A 61 -15.68 -0.60 1.34
N CYS A 62 -14.40 -0.27 1.16
CA CYS A 62 -13.85 1.03 1.53
C CYS A 62 -13.70 1.98 0.32
N ILE A 63 -13.79 3.27 0.59
CA ILE A 63 -13.57 4.32 -0.40
C ILE A 63 -12.32 5.11 -0.01
N PHE A 64 -11.37 5.16 -0.94
CA PHE A 64 -10.14 5.95 -0.83
C PHE A 64 -10.16 7.03 -1.90
N SER A 65 -10.20 8.30 -1.51
CA SER A 65 -10.31 9.38 -2.49
C SER A 65 -9.53 10.63 -2.10
N ASN A 66 -8.92 11.28 -3.10
CA ASN A 66 -8.17 12.51 -2.90
C ASN A 66 -7.03 12.35 -1.87
N LEU A 67 -6.25 11.30 -2.02
CA LEU A 67 -5.14 10.92 -1.14
C LEU A 67 -3.80 10.99 -1.89
N GLU A 68 -2.72 10.86 -1.20
CA GLU A 68 -1.45 10.57 -1.84
C GLU A 68 -1.41 9.15 -2.35
N LYS A 69 -1.57 8.18 -1.45
CA LYS A 69 -1.77 6.76 -1.71
C LYS A 69 -2.90 6.23 -0.85
N ALA A 70 -3.52 5.15 -1.27
CA ALA A 70 -4.59 4.54 -0.49
C ALA A 70 -4.03 3.61 0.60
N ILE A 71 -3.26 2.61 0.20
CA ILE A 71 -2.80 1.54 1.08
C ILE A 71 -1.35 1.23 0.75
N GLY A 72 -0.53 0.96 1.76
CA GLY A 72 0.84 0.54 1.47
C GLY A 72 1.70 0.27 2.67
N THR A 73 2.95 -0.01 2.38
CA THR A 73 4.06 -0.10 3.32
C THR A 73 5.14 0.85 2.87
N HIS A 74 5.62 1.71 3.73
CA HIS A 74 6.76 2.57 3.42
C HIS A 74 8.02 2.21 4.21
N GLN A 75 7.87 1.49 5.31
CA GLN A 75 8.98 0.93 6.08
C GLN A 75 8.76 -0.57 6.30
N TYR A 76 9.82 -1.32 6.21
CA TYR A 76 9.78 -2.76 6.39
C TYR A 76 11.06 -3.26 7.03
N SER A 77 10.95 -4.32 7.77
CA SER A 77 12.07 -5.04 8.36
C SER A 77 12.46 -6.22 7.49
N VAL A 78 13.74 -6.56 7.50
CA VAL A 78 14.31 -7.64 6.69
C VAL A 78 13.66 -8.97 7.06
N GLU A 79 13.27 -9.75 6.04
CA GLU A 79 12.69 -11.08 6.20
C GLU A 79 11.45 -11.13 7.11
N LYS A 80 10.80 -9.99 7.31
CA LYS A 80 9.53 -9.88 8.03
C LYS A 80 8.41 -9.56 7.05
N TYR A 81 7.49 -10.49 6.88
CA TYR A 81 6.46 -10.41 5.85
C TYR A 81 5.09 -10.24 6.48
N HIS A 82 4.37 -9.20 6.04
CA HIS A 82 2.94 -9.11 6.32
C HIS A 82 2.22 -10.21 5.54
N THR A 83 1.34 -10.95 6.18
CA THR A 83 0.72 -12.12 5.56
C THR A 83 -0.80 -12.07 5.60
N ASP A 84 -1.42 -12.73 4.62
CA ASP A 84 -2.87 -12.86 4.54
C ASP A 84 -3.58 -11.50 4.46
N ILE A 85 -3.15 -10.69 3.49
CA ILE A 85 -3.70 -9.36 3.24
C ILE A 85 -4.81 -9.46 2.20
N SER A 86 -6.03 -9.09 2.55
CA SER A 86 -7.18 -9.11 1.66
C SER A 86 -7.75 -7.71 1.47
N ILE A 87 -7.89 -7.30 0.21
CA ILE A 87 -8.49 -6.02 -0.18
C ILE A 87 -9.59 -6.33 -1.18
N SER A 88 -10.85 -6.03 -0.83
CA SER A 88 -11.97 -6.33 -1.71
C SER A 88 -13.05 -5.26 -1.72
N ASP A 89 -13.79 -5.20 -2.82
CA ASP A 89 -14.96 -4.32 -2.96
C ASP A 89 -14.65 -2.85 -2.68
N CYS A 90 -13.44 -2.42 -2.99
CA CYS A 90 -12.97 -1.08 -2.68
C CYS A 90 -12.99 -0.17 -3.91
N MET A 91 -13.05 1.14 -3.66
CA MET A 91 -12.86 2.17 -4.67
C MET A 91 -11.66 3.04 -4.31
N ILE A 92 -10.65 3.07 -5.17
CA ILE A 92 -9.44 3.88 -5.02
C ILE A 92 -9.41 4.90 -6.16
N LYS A 93 -9.58 6.18 -5.84
CA LYS A 93 -9.68 7.23 -6.86
C LYS A 93 -8.96 8.53 -6.50
N ASN A 94 -8.46 9.21 -7.53
CA ASN A 94 -7.80 10.52 -7.39
C ASN A 94 -6.62 10.47 -6.39
N CYS A 95 -5.88 9.38 -6.38
CA CYS A 95 -4.67 9.25 -5.57
C CYS A 95 -3.46 9.75 -6.38
N VAL A 96 -2.74 10.74 -5.85
CA VAL A 96 -1.79 11.53 -6.65
C VAL A 96 -0.46 10.83 -6.95
N SER A 97 -0.04 9.89 -6.12
CA SER A 97 1.23 9.17 -6.31
C SER A 97 1.09 7.67 -6.55
N GLY A 98 -0.04 7.08 -6.24
CA GLY A 98 -0.31 5.66 -6.46
C GLY A 98 -1.57 5.18 -5.75
N GLY A 99 -1.99 3.97 -6.04
CA GLY A 99 -3.10 3.31 -5.35
C GLY A 99 -2.61 2.47 -4.18
N ILE A 100 -1.97 1.34 -4.48
CA ILE A 100 -1.45 0.39 -3.50
C ILE A 100 0.05 0.21 -3.70
N GLU A 101 0.81 0.25 -2.62
CA GLU A 101 2.24 -0.05 -2.63
C GLU A 101 2.54 -1.22 -1.68
N MET A 102 2.82 -2.38 -2.24
CA MET A 102 3.11 -3.61 -1.50
C MET A 102 4.62 -3.76 -1.29
N MET A 103 5.04 -3.93 -0.06
CA MET A 103 6.42 -4.27 0.31
C MET A 103 6.40 -5.32 1.41
N ASN A 104 7.08 -6.43 1.21
CA ASN A 104 7.09 -7.56 2.14
C ASN A 104 5.68 -8.09 2.49
N TRP A 105 4.81 -8.20 1.49
CA TRP A 105 3.49 -8.78 1.64
C TRP A 105 3.46 -10.18 1.00
N GLN A 106 2.84 -11.13 1.65
CA GLN A 106 2.67 -12.49 1.15
C GLN A 106 1.23 -12.95 1.31
N ARG A 107 0.77 -13.81 0.41
CA ARG A 107 -0.61 -14.29 0.34
C ARG A 107 -1.61 -13.11 0.27
N VAL A 108 -1.48 -12.33 -0.79
CA VAL A 108 -2.28 -11.13 -1.02
C VAL A 108 -3.44 -11.43 -1.95
N SER A 109 -4.63 -11.07 -1.54
CA SER A 109 -5.84 -11.10 -2.37
C SER A 109 -6.36 -9.70 -2.63
N LEU A 110 -6.45 -9.31 -3.91
CA LEU A 110 -7.04 -8.06 -4.34
C LEU A 110 -8.17 -8.34 -5.31
N THR A 111 -9.41 -8.15 -4.87
CA THR A 111 -10.58 -8.55 -5.66
C THR A 111 -11.60 -7.42 -5.78
N ASN A 112 -12.35 -7.42 -6.88
CA ASN A 112 -13.49 -6.53 -7.13
C ASN A 112 -13.22 -5.05 -6.74
N THR A 113 -12.01 -4.57 -6.98
CA THR A 113 -11.56 -3.23 -6.59
C THR A 113 -11.38 -2.34 -7.82
N ARG A 114 -11.85 -1.10 -7.73
CA ARG A 114 -11.80 -0.13 -8.83
C ARG A 114 -10.75 0.93 -8.58
N PHE A 115 -9.86 1.11 -9.56
CA PHE A 115 -8.83 2.15 -9.56
C PHE A 115 -9.16 3.19 -10.63
N MET A 116 -9.33 4.45 -10.22
CA MET A 116 -9.73 5.53 -11.13
C MET A 116 -8.88 6.78 -10.93
N ASN A 117 -8.46 7.39 -12.04
CA ASN A 117 -7.76 8.68 -12.00
C ASN A 117 -6.50 8.67 -11.10
N ILE A 118 -5.75 7.57 -11.07
CA ILE A 118 -4.51 7.49 -10.30
C ILE A 118 -3.44 8.37 -10.93
N GLY A 119 -2.77 9.17 -10.11
CA GLY A 119 -1.83 10.20 -10.56
C GLY A 119 -2.48 11.56 -10.79
N LYS A 120 -3.77 11.69 -10.62
CA LYS A 120 -4.52 12.93 -10.78
C LYS A 120 -5.00 13.45 -9.43
N ASN A 121 -5.00 14.77 -9.29
CA ASN A 121 -5.63 15.42 -8.16
C ASN A 121 -7.17 15.48 -8.31
N SER A 122 -7.86 16.00 -7.31
CA SER A 122 -9.33 16.17 -7.33
C SER A 122 -9.86 17.04 -8.48
N LYS A 123 -9.00 17.86 -9.10
CA LYS A 123 -9.34 18.68 -10.28
C LYS A 123 -9.09 17.93 -11.60
N GLY A 124 -8.78 16.65 -11.57
CA GLY A 124 -8.50 15.83 -12.75
C GLY A 124 -7.17 16.14 -13.46
N LYS A 125 -6.32 16.96 -12.85
CA LYS A 125 -5.00 17.31 -13.41
C LYS A 125 -3.93 16.36 -12.85
N TYR A 126 -3.03 15.93 -13.73
CA TYR A 126 -1.82 15.25 -13.28
C TYR A 126 -1.00 16.20 -12.41
N THR A 127 -0.56 15.71 -11.27
CA THR A 127 0.29 16.49 -10.40
C THR A 127 1.70 16.53 -10.97
N SER A 128 2.43 17.60 -10.66
CA SER A 128 3.84 17.77 -11.05
C SER A 128 4.79 16.72 -10.44
N TYR A 129 4.25 15.86 -9.60
CA TYR A 129 4.97 14.79 -8.92
C TYR A 129 5.27 13.60 -9.86
N ASN A 130 5.90 13.88 -10.99
CA ASN A 130 6.33 12.92 -11.99
C ASN A 130 5.29 12.52 -13.03
N ARG A 131 5.30 13.29 -14.03
CA ARG A 131 4.40 13.17 -15.15
C ARG A 131 4.27 11.77 -15.75
N ASP A 132 5.21 10.88 -15.73
CA ASP A 132 5.04 9.67 -16.54
C ASP A 132 5.79 8.42 -16.07
N ARG A 133 6.64 8.49 -15.07
CA ARG A 133 7.53 7.35 -14.81
C ARG A 133 7.36 6.64 -13.48
N LYS A 134 6.64 7.24 -12.53
CA LYS A 134 6.55 6.69 -11.17
C LYS A 134 5.13 6.43 -10.66
N ILE A 135 4.10 6.80 -11.43
CA ILE A 135 2.71 6.63 -11.02
C ILE A 135 2.18 5.32 -11.55
N ARG A 136 1.62 4.51 -10.69
CA ARG A 136 0.95 3.25 -11.00
C ARG A 136 -0.18 3.00 -10.00
N ALA A 137 -1.19 2.25 -10.42
CA ALA A 137 -2.25 1.85 -9.51
C ALA A 137 -1.72 0.90 -8.45
N ILE A 138 -0.88 -0.07 -8.86
CA ILE A 138 -0.29 -1.06 -7.97
C ILE A 138 1.23 -1.08 -8.16
N LEU A 139 1.96 -0.89 -7.08
CA LEU A 139 3.40 -1.09 -7.03
C LEU A 139 3.69 -2.32 -6.17
N VAL A 140 4.38 -3.27 -6.76
CA VAL A 140 4.86 -4.48 -6.08
C VAL A 140 6.37 -4.38 -5.97
N ARG A 141 6.88 -4.39 -4.76
CA ARG A 141 8.32 -4.36 -4.46
C ARG A 141 8.81 -5.69 -3.90
N GLY A 142 10.11 -5.80 -3.67
CA GLY A 142 10.75 -7.01 -3.16
C GLY A 142 10.12 -7.55 -1.87
N GLY A 143 10.20 -8.84 -1.68
CA GLY A 143 9.60 -9.54 -0.56
C GLY A 143 8.09 -9.83 -0.71
N VAL A 144 7.50 -9.46 -1.83
CA VAL A 144 6.07 -9.72 -2.10
C VAL A 144 5.93 -11.00 -2.92
N SER A 145 5.04 -11.89 -2.49
CA SER A 145 4.76 -13.13 -3.19
C SER A 145 3.29 -13.55 -3.04
N GLU A 146 2.87 -14.49 -3.88
CA GLU A 146 1.52 -15.06 -3.84
C GLU A 146 0.42 -13.99 -3.92
N ILE A 147 0.47 -13.18 -4.98
CA ILE A 147 -0.53 -12.13 -5.22
C ILE A 147 -1.59 -12.66 -6.18
N ASN A 148 -2.84 -12.62 -5.75
CA ASN A 148 -4.00 -12.90 -6.56
C ASN A 148 -4.77 -11.60 -6.84
N ILE A 149 -4.92 -11.24 -8.11
CA ILE A 149 -5.69 -10.06 -8.54
C ILE A 149 -6.83 -10.53 -9.44
N LYS A 150 -8.06 -10.29 -9.01
CA LYS A 150 -9.25 -10.77 -9.71
C LYS A 150 -10.35 -9.71 -9.77
N ASP A 151 -11.05 -9.63 -10.89
CA ASP A 151 -12.23 -8.79 -11.08
C ASP A 151 -12.00 -7.29 -10.80
N CYS A 152 -10.78 -6.81 -10.99
CA CYS A 152 -10.41 -5.42 -10.76
C CYS A 152 -10.56 -4.56 -12.02
N THR A 153 -10.94 -3.30 -11.84
CA THR A 153 -11.10 -2.34 -12.93
C THR A 153 -10.08 -1.21 -12.80
N PHE A 154 -9.42 -0.86 -13.91
CA PHE A 154 -8.41 0.19 -13.97
C PHE A 154 -8.78 1.22 -15.03
N GLN A 155 -8.95 2.48 -14.65
CA GLN A 155 -9.46 3.52 -15.54
C GLN A 155 -8.71 4.85 -15.33
N ASN A 156 -8.34 5.49 -16.44
CA ASN A 156 -7.71 6.81 -16.44
C ASN A 156 -6.44 6.89 -15.56
N LEU A 157 -5.49 6.01 -15.83
CA LEU A 157 -4.22 5.96 -15.11
C LEU A 157 -3.07 5.61 -16.07
N PRO A 158 -1.85 6.07 -15.82
CA PRO A 158 -0.73 5.89 -16.75
C PRO A 158 -0.18 4.46 -16.78
N ARG A 159 -0.31 3.73 -15.66
CA ARG A 159 0.20 2.36 -15.54
C ARG A 159 -0.61 1.58 -14.52
N VAL A 160 -1.05 0.39 -14.89
CA VAL A 160 -1.81 -0.49 -14.00
C VAL A 160 -0.92 -1.00 -12.87
N MET A 161 0.12 -1.73 -13.20
CA MET A 161 0.99 -2.35 -12.21
C MET A 161 2.46 -2.27 -12.61
N GLN A 162 3.32 -2.21 -11.64
CA GLN A 162 4.75 -2.40 -11.80
C GLN A 162 5.28 -3.32 -10.72
N CYS A 163 5.96 -4.38 -11.16
CA CYS A 163 6.71 -5.27 -10.28
C CYS A 163 8.17 -4.88 -10.35
N MET A 164 8.76 -4.62 -9.20
CA MET A 164 10.16 -4.27 -9.09
C MET A 164 10.84 -5.25 -8.16
N PRO A 165 11.72 -6.11 -8.64
CA PRO A 165 12.59 -6.85 -7.77
C PRO A 165 13.46 -5.82 -7.03
N TRP A 166 13.17 -5.63 -5.78
CA TRP A 166 13.91 -4.67 -4.99
C TRP A 166 15.02 -5.40 -4.24
N LYS A 167 16.25 -5.17 -4.65
CA LYS A 167 17.38 -5.52 -3.85
C LYS A 167 17.71 -4.31 -2.98
N ASN A 168 17.28 -4.30 -1.76
CA ASN A 168 17.94 -3.42 -0.82
C ASN A 168 19.01 -4.22 -0.07
N GLN A 169 19.86 -3.51 0.67
CA GLN A 169 20.99 -4.10 1.41
C GLN A 169 20.55 -5.21 2.38
N ASN A 170 19.29 -5.42 2.55
CA ASN A 170 18.71 -6.12 3.66
C ASN A 170 17.68 -7.18 3.25
N THR A 171 17.37 -7.36 1.99
CA THR A 171 16.48 -8.42 1.53
C THR A 171 17.15 -9.22 0.43
N ALA A 172 17.09 -10.52 0.56
CA ALA A 172 17.34 -11.40 -0.58
C ALA A 172 16.40 -10.99 -1.72
N THR A 173 16.89 -10.99 -2.95
CA THR A 173 16.02 -10.72 -4.11
C THR A 173 14.97 -11.82 -4.19
N GLN A 174 13.73 -11.47 -4.00
CA GLN A 174 12.60 -12.36 -4.19
C GLN A 174 11.80 -11.91 -5.41
N TYR A 175 11.39 -12.83 -6.20
CA TYR A 175 10.52 -12.57 -7.33
C TYR A 175 9.07 -12.67 -6.88
N PRO A 176 8.23 -11.65 -7.14
CA PRO A 176 6.81 -11.76 -6.85
C PRO A 176 6.17 -12.81 -7.77
N MET A 177 5.39 -13.69 -7.19
CA MET A 177 4.47 -14.55 -7.95
C MET A 177 3.10 -13.92 -7.96
N ILE A 178 2.58 -13.70 -9.16
CA ILE A 178 1.30 -13.02 -9.39
C ILE A 178 0.41 -13.97 -10.17
N TYR A 179 -0.79 -14.16 -9.69
CA TYR A 179 -1.81 -15.02 -10.30
C TYR A 179 -3.00 -14.19 -10.80
#